data_69f634336c6cff1b3676a72a063cc391
#
_entry.id   69f634336c6cff1b3676a72a063cc391
#
_cell.length_a   1.000
_cell.length_b   1.000
_cell.length_c   1.000
_cell.angle_alpha   90.00
_cell.angle_beta   90.00
_cell.angle_gamma   90.00
#
_symmetry.space_group_name_H-M   'P 1'
#
loop_
_entity.id
_entity.type
_entity.pdbx_description
1 polymer ?
#
loop_
_entity_poly.entity_id
_entity_poly.type
_entity_poly.pdbx_seq_one_letter_code
_entity_poly.pdbx_strand_id
1 'polypeptide(L)'
;MSETIDGKTVIGVDFGSDSARAILVDAETGAILSSSTCPYPRWGRGYACAPAEARFRQHPLDHQEALRAILHGVLDDFTHRETVVGIGVDATASTPCLTDASGTPLALRPAFAEDPDAMFVLWKDHTAEEEARLIVAAANADPARYCRHSGGTYSPESCWGKVLHILRTNPAVAEAAAGVVESCDWLTALLAGGSVPRSRCAAAYKQMWSTTWGGFPPSPFFAELGGRRLTAIRDLLASCRFAPAHARAGTLASAWAEELGLGADVAVGVGNVDAHSGAVGAGCNAGTAAFILGTSACIMYAVPRESFGDRQVEGVFGQVPDGIVEGLEGIEMGLSAFGDAYAWTSRLVSMPQAELDRRASGLRLDGSIPVATDWFNGRRSPFQDASATATIKGLSLGTDVTRLHYAVVEATAFGIRAIVEHLERNGIRADRHVAIGGITRKSPFVMQMLADVTGKTFEVCSTGDACALGAAMHAAVAAGIYGSVAEAQERMCAPSCATYRPQPDHDHDTRYKIYRNMGKA
;
A
#
# COMPACT_ATOMS: atom_id res chain seq x y z
N MET A 1 5.60 -37.32 -6.93
CA MET A 1 5.78 -37.38 -8.39
C MET A 1 6.32 -36.02 -8.76
N SER A 2 7.58 -35.94 -9.17
CA SER A 2 8.20 -34.67 -9.63
C SER A 2 7.54 -34.31 -10.98
N GLU A 3 6.63 -33.35 -10.95
CA GLU A 3 6.20 -32.72 -12.20
C GLU A 3 7.42 -32.00 -12.79
N THR A 4 7.78 -32.35 -13.99
CA THR A 4 8.80 -31.65 -14.77
C THR A 4 8.29 -30.23 -15.04
N ILE A 5 8.85 -29.24 -14.32
CA ILE A 5 8.61 -27.83 -14.60
C ILE A 5 9.48 -27.49 -15.82
N ASP A 6 8.87 -27.51 -17.00
CA ASP A 6 9.53 -27.11 -18.28
C ASP A 6 9.53 -25.59 -18.46
N GLY A 7 8.86 -24.83 -17.56
CA GLY A 7 8.62 -23.39 -17.66
C GLY A 7 9.57 -22.55 -16.81
N LYS A 8 9.60 -21.25 -17.11
CA LYS A 8 10.32 -20.25 -16.29
C LYS A 8 9.54 -19.93 -15.02
N THR A 9 10.26 -19.73 -13.92
CA THR A 9 9.69 -19.33 -12.64
C THR A 9 10.22 -17.96 -12.20
N VAL A 10 9.44 -17.26 -11.39
CA VAL A 10 9.81 -15.96 -10.81
C VAL A 10 9.46 -15.94 -9.32
N ILE A 11 10.21 -15.14 -8.56
CA ILE A 11 9.96 -14.94 -7.13
C ILE A 11 9.35 -13.54 -6.94
N GLY A 12 8.21 -13.48 -6.25
CA GLY A 12 7.63 -12.24 -5.74
C GLY A 12 7.87 -12.13 -4.24
N VAL A 13 8.34 -10.97 -3.79
CA VAL A 13 8.68 -10.68 -2.40
C VAL A 13 7.87 -9.49 -1.92
N ASP A 14 7.14 -9.67 -0.81
CA ASP A 14 6.27 -8.67 -0.19
C ASP A 14 6.71 -8.39 1.25
N PHE A 15 7.09 -7.14 1.53
CA PHE A 15 7.44 -6.66 2.86
C PHE A 15 6.29 -5.86 3.47
N GLY A 16 5.44 -6.57 4.21
CA GLY A 16 4.31 -5.99 4.94
C GLY A 16 4.68 -5.30 6.24
N SER A 17 3.67 -4.92 7.03
CA SER A 17 3.87 -4.24 8.32
C SER A 17 4.46 -5.14 9.41
N ASP A 18 4.10 -6.43 9.44
CA ASP A 18 4.42 -7.34 10.56
C ASP A 18 5.38 -8.48 10.15
N SER A 19 5.49 -8.74 8.86
CA SER A 19 6.25 -9.85 8.29
C SER A 19 6.60 -9.60 6.84
N ALA A 20 7.63 -10.29 6.36
CA ALA A 20 7.92 -10.44 4.94
C ALA A 20 7.43 -11.78 4.42
N ARG A 21 7.12 -11.84 3.13
CA ARG A 21 6.70 -13.03 2.42
C ARG A 21 7.38 -13.15 1.08
N ALA A 22 7.68 -14.37 0.66
CA ALA A 22 8.07 -14.70 -0.71
C ALA A 22 7.17 -15.79 -1.27
N ILE A 23 6.88 -15.72 -2.55
CA ILE A 23 6.23 -16.77 -3.32
C ILE A 23 7.07 -17.10 -4.55
N LEU A 24 7.15 -18.39 -4.88
CA LEU A 24 7.68 -18.87 -6.16
C LEU A 24 6.50 -19.13 -7.09
N VAL A 25 6.54 -18.56 -8.27
CA VAL A 25 5.42 -18.56 -9.21
C VAL A 25 5.87 -19.13 -10.54
N ASP A 26 5.09 -20.05 -11.08
CA ASP A 26 5.16 -20.44 -12.48
C ASP A 26 4.75 -19.24 -13.35
N ALA A 27 5.66 -18.75 -14.16
CA ALA A 27 5.42 -17.52 -14.92
C ALA A 27 4.43 -17.71 -16.08
N GLU A 28 4.15 -18.91 -16.53
CA GLU A 28 3.19 -19.18 -17.61
C GLU A 28 1.74 -19.19 -17.12
N THR A 29 1.53 -19.71 -15.90
CA THR A 29 0.18 -19.98 -15.38
C THR A 29 -0.22 -19.10 -14.19
N GLY A 30 0.75 -18.42 -13.54
CA GLY A 30 0.54 -17.71 -12.29
C GLY A 30 0.36 -18.62 -11.07
N ALA A 31 0.55 -19.94 -11.22
CA ALA A 31 0.43 -20.88 -10.11
C ALA A 31 1.54 -20.65 -9.07
N ILE A 32 1.14 -20.53 -7.80
CA ILE A 32 2.07 -20.44 -6.68
C ILE A 32 2.58 -21.85 -6.36
N LEU A 33 3.87 -22.09 -6.60
CA LEU A 33 4.53 -23.36 -6.42
C LEU A 33 5.01 -23.55 -4.97
N SER A 34 5.44 -22.48 -4.34
CA SER A 34 5.94 -22.45 -2.96
C SER A 34 5.71 -21.08 -2.34
N SER A 35 5.62 -21.02 -1.03
CA SER A 35 5.54 -19.77 -0.27
C SER A 35 6.30 -19.87 1.05
N SER A 36 6.87 -18.76 1.49
CA SER A 36 7.55 -18.63 2.77
C SER A 36 7.22 -17.31 3.42
N THR A 37 7.05 -17.30 4.74
CA THR A 37 6.75 -16.08 5.52
C THR A 37 7.66 -16.01 6.74
N CYS A 38 8.20 -14.83 7.01
CA CYS A 38 9.02 -14.57 8.18
C CYS A 38 8.50 -13.34 8.92
N PRO A 39 8.01 -13.46 10.17
CA PRO A 39 7.66 -12.31 10.99
C PRO A 39 8.91 -11.51 11.38
N TYR A 40 8.75 -10.21 11.66
CA TYR A 40 9.85 -9.38 12.13
C TYR A 40 10.03 -9.51 13.65
N PRO A 41 11.15 -10.09 14.14
CA PRO A 41 11.28 -10.42 15.55
C PRO A 41 11.34 -9.21 16.47
N ARG A 42 11.97 -8.11 16.03
CA ARG A 42 12.09 -6.87 16.82
C ARG A 42 10.75 -6.15 16.84
N TRP A 43 10.13 -5.99 15.70
CA TRP A 43 8.80 -5.42 15.56
C TRP A 43 7.75 -6.18 16.39
N GLY A 44 7.72 -7.51 16.34
CA GLY A 44 6.78 -8.34 17.09
C GLY A 44 6.87 -8.18 18.62
N ARG A 45 8.01 -7.66 19.13
CA ARG A 45 8.22 -7.30 20.53
C ARG A 45 7.92 -5.83 20.83
N GLY A 46 7.44 -5.06 19.86
CA GLY A 46 7.19 -3.63 19.99
C GLY A 46 8.45 -2.77 20.05
N TYR A 47 9.59 -3.30 19.59
CA TYR A 47 10.87 -2.59 19.62
C TYR A 47 10.79 -1.30 18.80
N ALA A 48 11.24 -0.19 19.40
CA ALA A 48 11.21 1.15 18.82
C ALA A 48 9.81 1.70 18.47
N CYS A 49 8.73 1.10 19.02
CA CYS A 49 7.36 1.55 18.84
C CYS A 49 6.82 2.21 20.10
N ALA A 50 6.06 3.29 19.94
CA ALA A 50 5.33 3.98 21.01
C ALA A 50 3.93 4.37 20.47
N PRO A 51 2.94 3.46 20.51
CA PRO A 51 1.62 3.70 19.94
C PRO A 51 0.90 4.92 20.51
N ALA A 52 1.13 5.27 21.79
CA ALA A 52 0.57 6.47 22.41
C ALA A 52 1.12 7.77 21.80
N GLU A 53 2.29 7.71 21.17
CA GLU A 53 2.95 8.82 20.46
C GLU A 53 2.76 8.70 18.94
N ALA A 54 1.96 7.75 18.47
CA ALA A 54 1.80 7.39 17.06
C ALA A 54 3.13 7.07 16.36
N ARG A 55 4.15 6.62 17.12
CA ARG A 55 5.49 6.27 16.64
C ARG A 55 5.60 4.79 16.34
N PHE A 56 6.01 4.47 15.11
CA PHE A 56 6.18 3.10 14.61
C PHE A 56 7.43 3.00 13.75
N ARG A 57 8.44 2.27 14.24
CA ARG A 57 9.75 2.11 13.59
C ARG A 57 10.05 0.64 13.36
N GLN A 58 10.69 0.34 12.23
CA GLN A 58 11.17 -1.02 11.91
C GLN A 58 12.69 -1.00 11.77
N HIS A 59 13.36 -1.88 12.50
CA HIS A 59 14.82 -1.97 12.44
C HIS A 59 15.26 -2.61 11.11
N PRO A 60 16.26 -2.05 10.38
CA PRO A 60 16.74 -2.60 9.10
C PRO A 60 17.19 -4.06 9.19
N LEU A 61 17.66 -4.53 10.34
CA LEU A 61 18.03 -5.95 10.54
C LEU A 61 16.83 -6.88 10.43
N ASP A 62 15.62 -6.48 10.85
CA ASP A 62 14.42 -7.30 10.65
C ASP A 62 14.17 -7.55 9.16
N HIS A 63 14.40 -6.53 8.31
CA HIS A 63 14.25 -6.67 6.87
C HIS A 63 15.33 -7.55 6.25
N GLN A 64 16.61 -7.41 6.65
CA GLN A 64 17.70 -8.24 6.13
C GLN A 64 17.54 -9.72 6.52
N GLU A 65 17.23 -9.97 7.80
CA GLU A 65 17.01 -11.31 8.33
C GLU A 65 15.80 -11.97 7.67
N ALA A 66 14.70 -11.22 7.53
CA ALA A 66 13.49 -11.72 6.88
C ALA A 66 13.70 -11.99 5.39
N LEU A 67 14.39 -11.09 4.65
CA LEU A 67 14.70 -11.30 3.23
C LEU A 67 15.44 -12.63 3.02
N ARG A 68 16.48 -12.88 3.82
CA ARG A 68 17.25 -14.13 3.74
C ARG A 68 16.37 -15.33 4.06
N ALA A 69 15.59 -15.26 5.15
CA ALA A 69 14.76 -16.37 5.60
C ALA A 69 13.69 -16.75 4.57
N ILE A 70 12.99 -15.76 3.98
CA ILE A 70 11.92 -16.05 3.02
C ILE A 70 12.46 -16.55 1.67
N LEU A 71 13.62 -16.07 1.21
CA LEU A 71 14.24 -16.55 -0.03
C LEU A 71 14.75 -17.97 0.10
N HIS A 72 15.36 -18.32 1.23
CA HIS A 72 15.70 -19.72 1.51
C HIS A 72 14.45 -20.58 1.60
N GLY A 73 13.47 -20.17 2.42
CA GLY A 73 12.27 -20.97 2.65
C GLY A 73 11.41 -21.17 1.40
N VAL A 74 11.36 -20.22 0.47
CA VAL A 74 10.60 -20.39 -0.78
C VAL A 74 11.28 -21.32 -1.77
N LEU A 75 12.60 -21.52 -1.62
CA LEU A 75 13.42 -22.41 -2.45
C LEU A 75 13.76 -23.76 -1.78
N ASP A 76 13.35 -24.01 -0.54
CA ASP A 76 13.85 -25.11 0.29
C ASP A 76 13.67 -26.49 -0.39
N ASP A 77 12.47 -26.83 -0.82
CA ASP A 77 12.15 -28.05 -1.53
C ASP A 77 12.16 -27.94 -3.06
N PHE A 78 12.56 -26.76 -3.60
CA PHE A 78 12.54 -26.51 -5.02
C PHE A 78 13.86 -26.90 -5.68
N THR A 79 13.84 -27.93 -6.50
CA THR A 79 15.03 -28.53 -7.14
C THR A 79 15.39 -27.90 -8.50
N HIS A 80 14.45 -27.25 -9.19
CA HIS A 80 14.63 -26.65 -10.54
C HIS A 80 15.07 -25.19 -10.47
N ARG A 81 16.10 -24.89 -9.68
CA ARG A 81 16.55 -23.49 -9.42
C ARG A 81 17.02 -22.77 -10.67
N GLU A 82 17.45 -23.49 -11.68
CA GLU A 82 17.83 -22.98 -13.01
C GLU A 82 16.65 -22.34 -13.77
N THR A 83 15.41 -22.67 -13.39
CA THR A 83 14.20 -22.08 -13.99
C THR A 83 13.87 -20.70 -13.42
N VAL A 84 14.44 -20.31 -12.28
CA VAL A 84 14.22 -19.02 -11.64
C VAL A 84 14.95 -17.95 -12.43
N VAL A 85 14.20 -17.04 -13.08
CA VAL A 85 14.76 -16.02 -13.98
C VAL A 85 14.55 -14.59 -13.50
N GLY A 86 13.73 -14.38 -12.46
CA GLY A 86 13.46 -13.04 -11.96
C GLY A 86 13.00 -12.98 -10.51
N ILE A 87 13.33 -11.87 -9.82
CA ILE A 87 12.88 -11.54 -8.47
C ILE A 87 12.31 -10.14 -8.48
N GLY A 88 11.08 -9.97 -8.00
CA GLY A 88 10.43 -8.68 -7.80
C GLY A 88 10.19 -8.41 -6.32
N VAL A 89 10.24 -7.14 -5.93
CA VAL A 89 10.10 -6.73 -4.52
C VAL A 89 9.04 -5.65 -4.40
N ASP A 90 8.18 -5.80 -3.43
CA ASP A 90 7.40 -4.68 -2.94
C ASP A 90 7.51 -4.53 -1.42
N ALA A 91 7.13 -3.36 -0.94
CA ALA A 91 7.13 -3.07 0.48
C ALA A 91 6.10 -2.00 0.82
N THR A 92 5.73 -1.94 2.12
CA THR A 92 4.91 -0.84 2.63
C THR A 92 5.52 0.52 2.30
N ALA A 93 4.70 1.50 1.96
CA ALA A 93 5.15 2.87 1.68
C ALA A 93 4.14 3.97 2.12
N SER A 94 4.64 5.14 2.55
CA SER A 94 6.07 5.49 2.61
C SER A 94 6.71 4.92 3.88
N THR A 95 7.75 4.15 3.70
CA THR A 95 8.55 3.58 4.81
C THR A 95 10.01 3.96 4.58
N PRO A 96 10.35 5.27 4.73
CA PRO A 96 11.69 5.80 4.48
C PRO A 96 12.62 5.54 5.66
N CYS A 97 13.93 5.53 5.35
CA CYS A 97 15.00 5.53 6.33
C CYS A 97 16.08 6.54 5.93
N LEU A 98 16.62 7.26 6.91
CA LEU A 98 17.80 8.11 6.68
C LEU A 98 19.05 7.25 6.56
N THR A 99 19.92 7.64 5.61
CA THR A 99 21.13 6.88 5.27
C THR A 99 22.37 7.74 5.39
N ASP A 100 23.50 7.08 5.50
CA ASP A 100 24.80 7.73 5.27
C ASP A 100 25.07 7.97 3.77
N ALA A 101 26.24 8.50 3.44
CA ALA A 101 26.63 8.80 2.07
C ALA A 101 26.78 7.57 1.16
N SER A 102 26.92 6.37 1.74
CA SER A 102 26.97 5.11 0.99
C SER A 102 25.57 4.52 0.70
N GLY A 103 24.50 5.15 1.23
CA GLY A 103 23.13 4.63 1.15
C GLY A 103 22.81 3.58 2.21
N THR A 104 23.65 3.39 3.22
CA THR A 104 23.41 2.46 4.32
C THR A 104 22.49 3.10 5.35
N PRO A 105 21.37 2.45 5.76
CA PRO A 105 20.52 2.89 6.86
C PRO A 105 21.30 3.19 8.13
N LEU A 106 21.07 4.33 8.75
CA LEU A 106 21.86 4.79 9.90
C LEU A 106 21.79 3.82 11.08
N ALA A 107 20.66 3.15 11.31
CA ALA A 107 20.53 2.16 12.39
C ALA A 107 21.42 0.91 12.20
N LEU A 108 22.04 0.69 11.05
CA LEU A 108 23.06 -0.35 10.87
C LEU A 108 24.45 0.08 11.34
N ARG A 109 24.62 1.36 11.72
CA ARG A 109 25.86 1.88 12.32
C ARG A 109 25.78 1.74 13.84
N PRO A 110 26.83 1.25 14.52
CA PRO A 110 26.82 1.03 15.97
C PRO A 110 26.35 2.25 16.80
N ALA A 111 26.70 3.46 16.36
CA ALA A 111 26.34 4.69 17.06
C ALA A 111 24.82 5.00 17.04
N PHE A 112 24.06 4.41 16.13
CA PHE A 112 22.62 4.67 15.93
C PHE A 112 21.78 3.42 15.99
N ALA A 113 22.33 2.26 16.36
CA ALA A 113 21.64 0.97 16.33
C ALA A 113 20.36 0.95 17.21
N GLU A 114 20.37 1.70 18.31
CA GLU A 114 19.24 1.78 19.24
C GLU A 114 18.36 3.03 19.02
N ASP A 115 18.74 3.93 18.08
CA ASP A 115 18.01 5.18 17.85
C ASP A 115 16.80 4.94 16.90
N PRO A 116 15.55 5.13 17.37
CA PRO A 116 14.36 4.92 16.54
C PRO A 116 14.34 5.80 15.27
N ASP A 117 14.91 6.99 15.32
CA ASP A 117 14.91 7.92 14.19
C ASP A 117 15.95 7.57 13.12
N ALA A 118 16.84 6.62 13.40
CA ALA A 118 17.78 6.05 12.44
C ALA A 118 17.22 4.80 11.73
N MET A 119 16.01 4.33 12.11
CA MET A 119 15.33 3.16 11.57
C MET A 119 14.34 3.52 10.45
N PHE A 120 13.76 2.51 9.81
CA PHE A 120 12.65 2.73 8.89
C PHE A 120 11.42 3.29 9.60
N VAL A 121 10.92 4.42 9.14
CA VAL A 121 9.71 5.07 9.64
C VAL A 121 8.50 4.45 8.93
N LEU A 122 7.79 3.53 9.60
CA LEU A 122 6.72 2.76 8.98
C LEU A 122 5.60 3.67 8.43
N TRP A 123 4.89 3.23 7.40
CA TRP A 123 3.82 3.99 6.73
C TRP A 123 2.79 4.58 7.70
N LYS A 124 2.37 3.85 8.74
CA LYS A 124 1.37 4.28 9.74
C LYS A 124 1.93 5.15 10.88
N ASP A 125 3.18 5.59 10.79
CA ASP A 125 3.76 6.53 11.75
C ASP A 125 3.22 7.93 11.51
N HIS A 126 2.68 8.56 12.54
CA HIS A 126 2.07 9.89 12.47
C HIS A 126 2.83 10.94 13.30
N THR A 127 4.07 10.71 13.67
CA THR A 127 4.89 11.69 14.41
C THR A 127 5.10 13.00 13.65
N ALA A 128 4.95 12.99 12.33
CA ALA A 128 5.22 14.11 11.41
C ALA A 128 3.98 14.98 11.06
N GLU A 129 2.95 15.04 11.91
CA GLU A 129 1.73 15.81 11.61
C GLU A 129 1.98 17.31 11.41
N GLU A 130 2.85 17.91 12.23
CA GLU A 130 3.18 19.33 12.11
C GLU A 130 3.92 19.59 10.81
N GLU A 131 4.92 18.77 10.49
CA GLU A 131 5.70 18.88 9.28
C GLU A 131 4.87 18.69 8.02
N ALA A 132 3.93 17.73 8.03
CA ALA A 132 3.00 17.54 6.94
C ALA A 132 2.15 18.81 6.69
N ARG A 133 1.66 19.47 7.76
CA ARG A 133 0.92 20.73 7.64
C ARG A 133 1.78 21.86 7.05
N LEU A 134 3.04 21.95 7.45
CA LEU A 134 3.98 22.93 6.89
C LEU A 134 4.20 22.69 5.40
N ILE A 135 4.42 21.42 5.00
CA ILE A 135 4.60 21.04 3.60
C ILE A 135 3.35 21.38 2.77
N VAL A 136 2.14 21.07 3.27
CA VAL A 136 0.87 21.40 2.60
C VAL A 136 0.74 22.89 2.39
N ALA A 137 1.03 23.70 3.42
CA ALA A 137 0.94 25.16 3.33
C ALA A 137 1.89 25.72 2.26
N ALA A 138 3.16 25.31 2.28
CA ALA A 138 4.16 25.71 1.31
C ALA A 138 3.83 25.24 -0.11
N ALA A 139 3.44 23.95 -0.27
CA ALA A 139 3.15 23.36 -1.57
C ALA A 139 1.90 23.96 -2.25
N ASN A 140 0.89 24.35 -1.48
CA ASN A 140 -0.32 24.97 -2.02
C ASN A 140 -0.16 26.49 -2.26
N ALA A 141 0.78 27.14 -1.59
CA ALA A 141 1.14 28.54 -1.86
C ALA A 141 1.96 28.70 -3.16
N ASP A 142 2.69 27.66 -3.56
CA ASP A 142 3.47 27.66 -4.80
C ASP A 142 2.55 27.55 -6.03
N PRO A 143 2.81 28.33 -7.12
CA PRO A 143 2.02 28.25 -8.36
C PRO A 143 1.94 26.85 -8.97
N ALA A 144 2.97 26.00 -8.79
CA ALA A 144 2.97 24.63 -9.25
C ALA A 144 2.06 23.70 -8.42
N ARG A 145 1.67 24.12 -7.20
CA ARG A 145 0.81 23.35 -6.30
C ARG A 145 1.29 21.89 -6.17
N TYR A 146 2.48 21.68 -5.60
CA TYR A 146 3.17 20.38 -5.57
C TYR A 146 2.38 19.24 -4.92
N CYS A 147 1.33 19.55 -4.13
CA CYS A 147 0.40 18.53 -3.59
C CYS A 147 -0.81 18.26 -4.48
N ARG A 148 -0.92 18.84 -5.69
CA ARG A 148 -2.12 18.67 -6.54
C ARG A 148 -2.38 17.22 -6.95
N HIS A 149 -1.34 16.39 -7.11
CA HIS A 149 -1.46 14.98 -7.44
C HIS A 149 -1.82 14.08 -6.25
N SER A 150 -1.81 14.64 -5.04
CA SER A 150 -2.30 13.99 -3.81
C SER A 150 -3.55 14.70 -3.25
N GLY A 151 -4.40 15.22 -4.13
CA GLY A 151 -5.67 15.86 -3.77
C GLY A 151 -5.53 17.18 -3.03
N GLY A 152 -4.38 17.85 -3.15
CA GLY A 152 -4.08 19.14 -2.50
C GLY A 152 -3.59 19.01 -1.06
N THR A 153 -3.29 17.78 -0.59
CA THR A 153 -2.82 17.50 0.77
C THR A 153 -1.52 16.68 0.76
N TYR A 154 -0.87 16.57 1.92
CA TYR A 154 0.30 15.73 2.13
C TYR A 154 0.19 15.07 3.50
N SER A 155 0.08 13.75 3.51
CA SER A 155 -0.14 12.98 4.73
C SER A 155 1.12 12.94 5.61
N PRO A 156 1.00 12.91 6.96
CA PRO A 156 2.12 12.59 7.84
C PRO A 156 2.74 11.20 7.55
N GLU A 157 2.00 10.33 6.88
CA GLU A 157 2.50 9.02 6.41
C GLU A 157 3.52 9.15 5.28
N SER A 158 3.68 10.32 4.67
CA SER A 158 4.51 10.52 3.47
C SER A 158 5.96 10.92 3.81
N CYS A 159 6.87 10.63 2.91
CA CYS A 159 8.32 10.66 3.10
C CYS A 159 8.86 11.98 3.67
N TRP A 160 8.57 13.11 3.01
CA TRP A 160 9.21 14.39 3.38
C TRP A 160 8.78 14.91 4.74
N GLY A 161 7.53 14.62 5.19
CA GLY A 161 7.08 14.93 6.54
C GLY A 161 7.96 14.21 7.57
N LYS A 162 8.16 12.90 7.40
CA LYS A 162 8.97 12.05 8.29
C LYS A 162 10.44 12.48 8.31
N VAL A 163 11.02 12.75 7.14
CA VAL A 163 12.40 13.25 7.03
C VAL A 163 12.55 14.58 7.75
N LEU A 164 11.67 15.55 7.47
CA LEU A 164 11.70 16.87 8.09
C LEU A 164 11.52 16.79 9.62
N HIS A 165 10.63 15.94 10.11
CA HIS A 165 10.41 15.70 11.54
C HIS A 165 11.71 15.27 12.23
N ILE A 166 12.37 14.23 11.71
CA ILE A 166 13.63 13.72 12.28
C ILE A 166 14.72 14.79 12.25
N LEU A 167 14.86 15.52 11.15
CA LEU A 167 15.87 16.58 11.03
C LEU A 167 15.66 17.73 12.03
N ARG A 168 14.41 17.97 12.47
CA ARG A 168 14.06 19.01 13.46
C ARG A 168 14.18 18.52 14.90
N THR A 169 13.91 17.25 15.16
CA THR A 169 13.76 16.71 16.52
C THR A 169 14.98 15.93 17.01
N ASN A 170 15.82 15.39 16.11
CA ASN A 170 16.98 14.59 16.45
C ASN A 170 18.28 15.13 15.78
N PRO A 171 18.99 16.06 16.44
CA PRO A 171 20.21 16.66 15.88
C PRO A 171 21.32 15.66 15.53
N ALA A 172 21.46 14.58 16.32
CA ALA A 172 22.53 13.57 16.09
C ALA A 172 22.29 12.79 14.80
N VAL A 173 21.05 12.30 14.59
CA VAL A 173 20.65 11.62 13.35
C VAL A 173 20.69 12.60 12.19
N ALA A 174 20.18 13.84 12.38
CA ALA A 174 20.23 14.89 11.36
C ALA A 174 21.66 15.19 10.90
N GLU A 175 22.63 15.18 11.78
CA GLU A 175 24.04 15.41 11.43
C GLU A 175 24.66 14.25 10.63
N ALA A 176 24.30 13.02 10.95
CA ALA A 176 24.81 11.83 10.29
C ALA A 176 24.12 11.55 8.94
N ALA A 177 22.90 12.08 8.74
CA ALA A 177 22.09 11.82 7.55
C ALA A 177 22.69 12.52 6.31
N ALA A 178 22.98 11.73 5.28
CA ALA A 178 23.40 12.21 3.97
C ALA A 178 22.32 11.97 2.90
N GLY A 179 21.45 10.95 3.07
CA GLY A 179 20.43 10.59 2.10
C GLY A 179 19.18 10.01 2.76
N VAL A 180 18.22 9.63 1.92
CA VAL A 180 16.99 8.92 2.28
C VAL A 180 16.75 7.78 1.30
N VAL A 181 16.19 6.68 1.79
CA VAL A 181 15.83 5.52 0.97
C VAL A 181 14.47 4.96 1.41
N GLU A 182 13.59 4.63 0.46
CA GLU A 182 12.38 3.83 0.74
C GLU A 182 12.78 2.36 0.95
N SER A 183 12.01 1.63 1.74
CA SER A 183 12.31 0.23 2.04
C SER A 183 12.34 -0.65 0.78
N CYS A 184 11.44 -0.46 -0.17
CA CYS A 184 11.43 -1.20 -1.43
C CYS A 184 12.70 -0.95 -2.26
N ASP A 185 13.22 0.29 -2.30
CA ASP A 185 14.45 0.64 -2.99
C ASP A 185 15.68 0.02 -2.34
N TRP A 186 15.72 0.02 -1.01
CA TRP A 186 16.83 -0.55 -0.26
C TRP A 186 16.90 -2.07 -0.41
N LEU A 187 15.76 -2.75 -0.34
CA LEU A 187 15.65 -4.20 -0.54
C LEU A 187 16.09 -4.60 -1.96
N THR A 188 15.66 -3.83 -2.97
CA THR A 188 16.13 -4.01 -4.36
C THR A 188 17.65 -3.86 -4.47
N ALA A 189 18.22 -2.84 -3.81
CA ALA A 189 19.67 -2.61 -3.80
C ALA A 189 20.44 -3.74 -3.09
N LEU A 190 19.88 -4.32 -2.03
CA LEU A 190 20.46 -5.50 -1.36
C LEU A 190 20.52 -6.71 -2.30
N LEU A 191 19.46 -6.96 -3.07
CA LEU A 191 19.40 -8.08 -4.01
C LEU A 191 20.32 -7.88 -5.21
N ALA A 192 20.37 -6.69 -5.78
CA ALA A 192 21.16 -6.39 -6.97
C ALA A 192 22.62 -6.04 -6.66
N GLY A 193 22.97 -5.82 -5.39
CA GLY A 193 24.35 -5.61 -4.95
C GLY A 193 24.92 -4.23 -5.30
N GLY A 194 24.15 -3.15 -5.27
CA GLY A 194 24.69 -1.82 -5.56
C GLY A 194 23.66 -0.73 -5.85
N SER A 195 24.09 0.29 -6.59
CA SER A 195 23.21 1.38 -7.00
C SER A 195 22.22 0.91 -8.05
N VAL A 196 20.94 1.03 -7.74
CA VAL A 196 19.81 0.63 -8.59
C VAL A 196 18.92 1.84 -8.87
N PRO A 197 18.08 1.80 -9.93
CA PRO A 197 17.02 2.77 -10.10
C PRO A 197 16.05 2.72 -8.92
N ARG A 198 15.57 3.89 -8.51
CA ARG A 198 14.56 4.04 -7.46
C ARG A 198 13.16 3.82 -8.00
N SER A 199 12.25 3.42 -7.13
CA SER A 199 10.84 3.25 -7.44
C SER A 199 10.19 4.56 -7.86
N ARG A 200 9.77 4.65 -9.13
CA ARG A 200 8.96 5.79 -9.61
C ARG A 200 7.60 5.82 -8.92
N CYS A 201 7.01 4.66 -8.62
CA CYS A 201 5.75 4.56 -7.89
C CYS A 201 5.86 5.18 -6.49
N ALA A 202 6.82 4.76 -5.66
CA ALA A 202 7.02 5.31 -4.33
C ALA A 202 7.33 6.81 -4.37
N ALA A 203 8.18 7.25 -5.31
CA ALA A 203 8.53 8.66 -5.47
C ALA A 203 7.32 9.52 -5.84
N ALA A 204 6.49 9.07 -6.78
CA ALA A 204 5.35 9.85 -7.27
C ALA A 204 4.20 9.90 -6.26
N TYR A 205 3.86 8.78 -5.61
CA TYR A 205 2.77 8.75 -4.63
C TYR A 205 3.15 9.33 -3.26
N LYS A 206 4.42 9.23 -2.85
CA LYS A 206 4.82 9.52 -1.46
C LYS A 206 5.86 10.63 -1.30
N GLN A 207 6.52 11.07 -2.41
CA GLN A 207 7.65 12.01 -2.34
C GLN A 207 7.47 13.27 -3.22
N MET A 208 6.26 13.55 -3.71
CA MET A 208 5.95 14.67 -4.60
C MET A 208 6.77 14.67 -5.92
N TRP A 209 7.22 13.51 -6.38
CA TRP A 209 7.86 13.40 -7.68
C TRP A 209 6.83 13.44 -8.80
N SER A 210 7.07 14.24 -9.86
CA SER A 210 6.20 14.28 -11.03
C SER A 210 6.94 14.76 -12.27
N THR A 211 6.58 14.19 -13.40
CA THR A 211 7.02 14.69 -14.72
C THR A 211 6.51 16.09 -15.02
N THR A 212 5.41 16.51 -14.40
CA THR A 212 4.81 17.84 -14.60
C THR A 212 5.74 18.98 -14.20
N TRP A 213 6.59 18.78 -13.18
CA TRP A 213 7.61 19.74 -12.75
C TRP A 213 9.05 19.20 -12.85
N GLY A 214 9.23 18.17 -13.67
CA GLY A 214 10.55 17.63 -14.01
C GLY A 214 11.24 16.85 -12.90
N GLY A 215 10.48 16.21 -12.02
CA GLY A 215 11.02 15.42 -10.89
C GLY A 215 10.48 15.84 -9.54
N PHE A 216 11.35 16.13 -8.57
CA PHE A 216 10.95 16.68 -7.27
C PHE A 216 10.70 18.20 -7.33
N PRO A 217 9.94 18.77 -6.39
CA PRO A 217 9.92 20.23 -6.20
C PRO A 217 11.35 20.78 -6.12
N PRO A 218 11.61 22.04 -6.57
CA PRO A 218 12.97 22.56 -6.68
C PRO A 218 13.62 22.80 -5.32
N SER A 219 14.97 22.85 -5.28
CA SER A 219 15.74 23.01 -4.03
C SER A 219 15.31 24.21 -3.15
N PRO A 220 14.90 25.38 -3.68
CA PRO A 220 14.37 26.48 -2.86
C PRO A 220 13.17 26.10 -2.00
N PHE A 221 12.24 25.26 -2.52
CA PHE A 221 11.09 24.77 -1.76
C PHE A 221 11.54 24.01 -0.49
N PHE A 222 12.52 23.14 -0.61
CA PHE A 222 13.05 22.38 0.53
C PHE A 222 13.92 23.23 1.46
N ALA A 223 14.59 24.26 0.92
CA ALA A 223 15.38 25.19 1.72
C ALA A 223 14.51 26.02 2.69
N GLU A 224 13.33 26.42 2.26
CA GLU A 224 12.36 27.11 3.11
C GLU A 224 11.81 26.21 4.23
N LEU A 225 11.56 24.91 3.95
CA LEU A 225 11.00 23.97 4.91
C LEU A 225 12.01 23.48 5.95
N GLY A 226 13.21 23.08 5.54
CA GLY A 226 14.18 22.39 6.40
C GLY A 226 15.64 22.80 6.20
N GLY A 227 15.87 23.94 5.53
CA GLY A 227 17.21 24.50 5.35
C GLY A 227 18.13 23.62 4.49
N ARG A 228 19.44 23.85 4.67
CA ARG A 228 20.48 23.21 3.83
C ARG A 228 20.47 21.69 3.87
N ARG A 229 20.14 21.09 5.02
CA ARG A 229 20.23 19.64 5.21
C ARG A 229 19.14 18.91 4.45
N LEU A 230 17.91 19.36 4.57
CA LEU A 230 16.79 18.79 3.80
C LEU A 230 17.03 18.97 2.29
N THR A 231 17.54 20.13 1.88
CA THR A 231 17.91 20.40 0.49
C THR A 231 18.97 19.43 -0.02
N ALA A 232 20.03 19.18 0.75
CA ALA A 232 21.10 18.25 0.36
C ALA A 232 20.58 16.82 0.19
N ILE A 233 19.72 16.33 1.11
CA ILE A 233 19.10 15.02 1.02
C ILE A 233 18.21 14.93 -0.23
N ARG A 234 17.41 15.98 -0.50
CA ARG A 234 16.58 16.06 -1.71
C ARG A 234 17.43 16.04 -2.98
N ASP A 235 18.51 16.81 -3.02
CA ASP A 235 19.37 16.92 -4.21
C ASP A 235 20.07 15.59 -4.49
N LEU A 236 20.53 14.87 -3.45
CA LEU A 236 21.07 13.53 -3.60
C LEU A 236 20.02 12.56 -4.15
N LEU A 237 18.80 12.56 -3.58
CA LEU A 237 17.71 11.71 -4.08
C LEU A 237 17.34 12.07 -5.53
N ALA A 238 17.31 13.37 -5.88
CA ALA A 238 16.99 13.82 -7.23
C ALA A 238 18.05 13.45 -8.27
N SER A 239 19.29 13.16 -7.85
CA SER A 239 20.35 12.67 -8.74
C SER A 239 20.20 11.19 -9.09
N CYS A 240 19.33 10.45 -8.41
CA CYS A 240 19.04 9.05 -8.71
C CYS A 240 18.20 8.91 -9.98
N ARG A 241 18.34 7.78 -10.65
CA ARG A 241 17.43 7.39 -11.73
C ARG A 241 16.16 6.78 -11.14
N PHE A 242 15.00 7.14 -11.68
CA PHE A 242 13.71 6.58 -11.32
C PHE A 242 13.15 5.73 -12.45
N ALA A 243 12.59 4.55 -12.14
CA ALA A 243 12.06 3.63 -13.12
C ALA A 243 10.77 2.96 -12.62
N PRO A 244 9.90 2.47 -13.52
CA PRO A 244 8.71 1.72 -13.14
C PRO A 244 9.10 0.34 -12.56
N ALA A 245 8.21 -0.27 -11.79
CA ALA A 245 8.46 -1.52 -11.09
C ALA A 245 8.82 -2.70 -12.00
N HIS A 246 8.26 -2.75 -13.21
CA HIS A 246 8.54 -3.77 -14.21
C HIS A 246 9.88 -3.59 -14.94
N ALA A 247 10.59 -2.48 -14.72
CA ALA A 247 11.91 -2.28 -15.31
C ALA A 247 12.95 -3.15 -14.57
N ARG A 248 13.92 -3.63 -15.31
CA ARG A 248 15.07 -4.33 -14.74
C ARG A 248 15.95 -3.36 -13.96
N ALA A 249 16.10 -3.56 -12.65
CA ALA A 249 17.00 -2.78 -11.79
C ALA A 249 18.45 -3.23 -11.95
N GLY A 250 18.66 -4.53 -12.12
CA GLY A 250 19.96 -5.17 -12.28
C GLY A 250 19.82 -6.69 -12.39
N THR A 251 20.90 -7.38 -12.12
CA THR A 251 20.94 -8.83 -11.90
C THR A 251 21.12 -9.13 -10.42
N LEU A 252 20.76 -10.33 -10.00
CA LEU A 252 21.01 -10.82 -8.67
C LEU A 252 22.51 -10.77 -8.35
N ALA A 253 22.87 -10.19 -7.21
CA ALA A 253 24.27 -10.09 -6.79
C ALA A 253 24.88 -11.50 -6.62
N SER A 254 26.18 -11.65 -6.98
CA SER A 254 26.86 -12.96 -6.95
C SER A 254 26.78 -13.64 -5.58
N ALA A 255 26.89 -12.89 -4.50
CA ALA A 255 26.74 -13.42 -3.14
C ALA A 255 25.37 -14.08 -2.90
N TRP A 256 24.30 -13.47 -3.39
CA TRP A 256 22.96 -14.04 -3.32
C TRP A 256 22.78 -15.23 -4.27
N ALA A 257 23.32 -15.13 -5.50
CA ALA A 257 23.26 -16.22 -6.48
C ALA A 257 23.95 -17.48 -5.93
N GLU A 258 25.14 -17.32 -5.35
CA GLU A 258 25.88 -18.42 -4.71
C GLU A 258 25.14 -18.97 -3.49
N GLU A 259 24.66 -18.10 -2.59
CA GLU A 259 23.97 -18.49 -1.35
C GLU A 259 22.66 -19.26 -1.64
N LEU A 260 21.90 -18.81 -2.66
CA LEU A 260 20.61 -19.41 -3.03
C LEU A 260 20.72 -20.51 -4.09
N GLY A 261 21.88 -20.71 -4.69
CA GLY A 261 22.08 -21.65 -5.80
C GLY A 261 21.29 -21.26 -7.06
N LEU A 262 21.18 -19.95 -7.34
CA LEU A 262 20.48 -19.39 -8.50
C LEU A 262 21.48 -18.94 -9.58
N GLY A 263 21.00 -18.73 -10.79
CA GLY A 263 21.79 -18.17 -11.88
C GLY A 263 22.21 -16.71 -11.64
N ALA A 264 23.39 -16.32 -12.13
CA ALA A 264 23.89 -14.94 -12.02
C ALA A 264 23.15 -13.94 -12.92
N ASP A 265 22.34 -14.42 -13.85
CA ASP A 265 21.55 -13.64 -14.82
C ASP A 265 20.11 -13.39 -14.36
N VAL A 266 19.72 -13.91 -13.19
CA VAL A 266 18.40 -13.67 -12.59
C VAL A 266 18.14 -12.18 -12.51
N ALA A 267 17.07 -11.72 -13.15
CA ALA A 267 16.70 -10.31 -13.19
C ALA A 267 16.15 -9.86 -11.83
N VAL A 268 16.56 -8.70 -11.35
CA VAL A 268 15.93 -8.03 -10.21
C VAL A 268 15.10 -6.88 -10.75
N GLY A 269 13.80 -6.87 -10.46
CA GLY A 269 12.88 -5.78 -10.80
C GLY A 269 13.10 -4.56 -9.91
N VAL A 270 12.71 -3.38 -10.37
CA VAL A 270 12.67 -2.17 -9.53
C VAL A 270 11.63 -2.36 -8.44
N GLY A 271 11.93 -1.93 -7.22
CA GLY A 271 11.02 -2.02 -6.08
C GLY A 271 9.69 -1.29 -6.28
N ASN A 272 8.64 -1.76 -5.62
CA ASN A 272 7.31 -1.16 -5.71
C ASN A 272 6.67 -0.95 -4.33
N VAL A 273 5.55 -0.24 -4.31
CA VAL A 273 4.66 -0.13 -3.14
C VAL A 273 3.76 -1.36 -3.08
N ASP A 274 3.60 -1.96 -1.90
CA ASP A 274 2.84 -3.20 -1.67
C ASP A 274 1.39 -3.15 -2.18
N ALA A 275 0.66 -2.08 -1.83
CA ALA A 275 -0.72 -1.92 -2.27
C ALA A 275 -0.84 -1.78 -3.81
N HIS A 276 0.15 -1.16 -4.46
CA HIS A 276 0.19 -1.03 -5.93
C HIS A 276 0.54 -2.36 -6.60
N SER A 277 1.49 -3.11 -6.04
CA SER A 277 1.74 -4.50 -6.47
C SER A 277 0.51 -5.37 -6.25
N GLY A 278 -0.18 -5.21 -5.11
CA GLY A 278 -1.45 -5.88 -4.82
C GLY A 278 -2.53 -5.57 -5.86
N ALA A 279 -2.61 -4.32 -6.31
CA ALA A 279 -3.52 -3.93 -7.38
C ALA A 279 -3.17 -4.64 -8.70
N VAL A 280 -1.88 -4.71 -9.05
CA VAL A 280 -1.41 -5.44 -10.24
C VAL A 280 -1.73 -6.93 -10.11
N GLY A 281 -1.43 -7.56 -8.96
CA GLY A 281 -1.72 -8.97 -8.71
C GLY A 281 -3.22 -9.31 -8.67
N ALA A 282 -4.07 -8.31 -8.39
CA ALA A 282 -5.53 -8.40 -8.50
C ALA A 282 -6.07 -8.18 -9.93
N GLY A 283 -5.20 -7.87 -10.89
CA GLY A 283 -5.60 -7.59 -12.26
C GLY A 283 -6.16 -6.18 -12.49
N CYS A 284 -5.80 -5.20 -11.63
CA CYS A 284 -6.16 -3.80 -11.83
C CYS A 284 -5.58 -3.31 -13.16
N ASN A 285 -6.46 -2.89 -14.07
CA ASN A 285 -6.13 -2.44 -15.42
C ASN A 285 -7.27 -1.56 -15.94
N ALA A 286 -7.22 -1.11 -17.20
CA ALA A 286 -8.34 -0.39 -17.80
C ALA A 286 -9.64 -1.20 -17.66
N GLY A 287 -10.66 -0.60 -17.03
CA GLY A 287 -11.95 -1.24 -16.77
C GLY A 287 -12.00 -2.16 -15.54
N THR A 288 -10.89 -2.43 -14.85
CA THR A 288 -10.85 -3.23 -13.61
C THR A 288 -10.28 -2.44 -12.45
N ALA A 289 -11.05 -2.25 -11.39
CA ALA A 289 -10.60 -1.62 -10.14
C ALA A 289 -10.21 -2.68 -9.10
N ALA A 290 -9.19 -2.39 -8.31
CA ALA A 290 -8.76 -3.23 -7.18
C ALA A 290 -9.13 -2.58 -5.84
N PHE A 291 -9.65 -3.40 -4.93
CA PHE A 291 -10.04 -3.04 -3.58
C PHE A 291 -9.21 -3.86 -2.60
N ILE A 292 -8.20 -3.23 -2.01
CA ILE A 292 -7.29 -3.83 -1.04
C ILE A 292 -7.90 -3.62 0.35
N LEU A 293 -8.54 -4.65 0.90
CA LEU A 293 -9.35 -4.59 2.11
C LEU A 293 -8.64 -5.29 3.28
N GLY A 294 -7.84 -4.50 3.98
CA GLY A 294 -7.06 -4.91 5.14
C GLY A 294 -7.48 -4.17 6.42
N THR A 295 -6.51 -3.76 7.21
CA THR A 295 -6.63 -2.87 8.38
C THR A 295 -7.30 -1.54 7.99
N SER A 296 -6.82 -0.94 6.91
CA SER A 296 -7.42 0.14 6.15
C SER A 296 -7.97 -0.38 4.82
N ALA A 297 -8.61 0.46 4.03
CA ALA A 297 -8.99 0.15 2.66
C ALA A 297 -8.22 1.05 1.69
N CYS A 298 -7.62 0.43 0.66
CA CYS A 298 -7.03 1.12 -0.47
C CYS A 298 -7.80 0.73 -1.73
N ILE A 299 -8.19 1.72 -2.53
CA ILE A 299 -9.04 1.54 -3.71
C ILE A 299 -8.28 2.12 -4.88
N MET A 300 -8.01 1.29 -5.88
CA MET A 300 -7.18 1.65 -7.01
C MET A 300 -7.92 1.48 -8.32
N TYR A 301 -7.82 2.52 -9.14
CA TYR A 301 -8.31 2.54 -10.51
C TYR A 301 -7.14 2.85 -11.45
N ALA A 302 -7.16 2.23 -12.61
CA ALA A 302 -6.26 2.52 -13.71
C ALA A 302 -7.08 2.95 -14.92
N VAL A 303 -6.82 4.16 -15.44
CA VAL A 303 -7.65 4.79 -16.48
C VAL A 303 -6.78 5.13 -17.68
N PRO A 304 -7.22 4.87 -18.95
CA PRO A 304 -6.46 5.26 -20.12
C PRO A 304 -6.12 6.75 -20.13
N ARG A 305 -4.85 7.10 -20.24
CA ARG A 305 -4.37 8.50 -20.19
C ARG A 305 -4.95 9.34 -21.30
N GLU A 306 -5.16 8.78 -22.49
CA GLU A 306 -5.75 9.47 -23.63
C GLU A 306 -7.17 9.99 -23.31
N SER A 307 -7.96 9.21 -22.59
CA SER A 307 -9.32 9.58 -22.19
C SER A 307 -9.35 10.43 -20.91
N PHE A 308 -8.29 10.35 -20.09
CA PHE A 308 -8.18 11.08 -18.84
C PHE A 308 -7.68 12.52 -19.04
N GLY A 309 -6.64 12.73 -19.89
CA GLY A 309 -6.04 14.03 -20.16
C GLY A 309 -5.39 14.66 -18.92
N ASP A 310 -5.41 16.00 -18.84
CA ASP A 310 -4.79 16.78 -17.75
C ASP A 310 -5.73 17.00 -16.54
N ARG A 311 -6.79 16.21 -16.43
CA ARG A 311 -7.75 16.35 -15.32
C ARG A 311 -7.08 16.12 -13.97
N GLN A 312 -7.46 16.94 -13.00
CA GLN A 312 -7.13 16.74 -11.59
C GLN A 312 -8.38 16.31 -10.85
N VAL A 313 -8.27 15.23 -10.08
CA VAL A 313 -9.36 14.74 -9.24
C VAL A 313 -9.10 15.16 -7.81
N GLU A 314 -9.96 16.03 -7.28
CA GLU A 314 -9.85 16.45 -5.88
C GLU A 314 -10.13 15.29 -4.92
N GLY A 315 -9.52 15.32 -3.75
CA GLY A 315 -9.77 14.32 -2.69
C GLY A 315 -9.20 12.92 -2.96
N VAL A 316 -8.40 12.74 -4.02
CA VAL A 316 -7.61 11.51 -4.20
C VAL A 316 -6.45 11.46 -3.21
N PHE A 317 -5.97 10.27 -2.89
CA PHE A 317 -4.74 10.10 -2.13
C PHE A 317 -3.51 10.10 -3.04
N GLY A 318 -3.69 9.69 -4.27
CA GLY A 318 -2.68 9.77 -5.32
C GLY A 318 -3.28 9.69 -6.72
N GLN A 319 -2.70 10.47 -7.62
CA GLN A 319 -3.01 10.46 -9.05
C GLN A 319 -1.69 10.51 -9.82
N VAL A 320 -1.30 9.41 -10.43
CA VAL A 320 0.06 9.24 -10.98
C VAL A 320 0.03 8.57 -12.35
N PRO A 321 0.59 9.22 -13.37
CA PRO A 321 0.82 8.58 -14.66
C PRO A 321 1.71 7.33 -14.53
N ASP A 322 1.29 6.21 -15.13
CA ASP A 322 1.98 4.91 -15.06
C ASP A 322 2.20 4.41 -13.61
N GLY A 323 1.36 4.84 -12.68
CA GLY A 323 1.55 4.57 -11.25
C GLY A 323 1.18 3.14 -10.84
N ILE A 324 0.32 2.46 -11.59
CA ILE A 324 -0.11 1.06 -11.36
C ILE A 324 0.29 0.21 -12.57
N VAL A 325 -0.19 0.56 -13.75
CA VAL A 325 0.09 -0.10 -15.03
C VAL A 325 0.55 0.96 -16.01
N GLU A 326 1.52 0.63 -16.86
CA GLU A 326 2.05 1.53 -17.88
C GLU A 326 0.98 1.96 -18.89
N GLY A 327 1.06 3.21 -19.37
CA GLY A 327 0.07 3.79 -20.29
C GLY A 327 -1.23 4.25 -19.62
N LEU A 328 -1.42 3.96 -18.34
CA LEU A 328 -2.63 4.31 -17.59
C LEU A 328 -2.33 5.36 -16.52
N GLU A 329 -3.35 6.15 -16.19
CA GLU A 329 -3.34 7.02 -15.01
C GLU A 329 -3.77 6.19 -13.81
N GLY A 330 -2.91 6.05 -12.82
CA GLY A 330 -3.19 5.36 -11.57
C GLY A 330 -3.83 6.30 -10.56
N ILE A 331 -5.00 5.93 -10.05
CA ILE A 331 -5.76 6.69 -9.04
C ILE A 331 -5.81 5.87 -7.74
N GLU A 332 -5.35 6.47 -6.65
CA GLU A 332 -5.41 5.90 -5.30
C GLU A 332 -6.39 6.68 -4.45
N MET A 333 -7.34 5.98 -3.83
CA MET A 333 -8.24 6.49 -2.78
C MET A 333 -8.33 5.46 -1.65
N GLY A 334 -8.92 5.83 -0.51
CA GLY A 334 -9.06 4.85 0.56
C GLY A 334 -9.73 5.35 1.83
N LEU A 335 -9.92 4.42 2.77
CA LEU A 335 -10.38 4.67 4.13
C LEU A 335 -9.24 4.43 5.10
N SER A 336 -9.08 5.30 6.10
CA SER A 336 -8.05 5.17 7.12
C SER A 336 -8.32 4.04 8.13
N ALA A 337 -9.58 3.64 8.29
CA ALA A 337 -9.99 2.49 9.09
C ALA A 337 -10.99 1.64 8.29
N PHE A 338 -10.73 0.34 8.18
CA PHE A 338 -11.65 -0.65 7.60
C PHE A 338 -11.72 -1.84 8.55
N GLY A 339 -10.82 -2.80 8.49
CA GLY A 339 -10.74 -3.91 9.42
C GLY A 339 -10.48 -3.49 10.87
N ASP A 340 -9.77 -2.39 11.08
CA ASP A 340 -9.54 -1.83 12.42
C ASP A 340 -10.83 -1.35 13.08
N ALA A 341 -11.81 -0.85 12.32
CA ALA A 341 -13.14 -0.50 12.84
C ALA A 341 -13.88 -1.75 13.35
N TYR A 342 -13.75 -2.88 12.66
CA TYR A 342 -14.33 -4.16 13.09
C TYR A 342 -13.59 -4.73 14.31
N ALA A 343 -12.26 -4.64 14.30
CA ALA A 343 -11.44 -5.03 15.44
C ALA A 343 -11.72 -4.17 16.68
N TRP A 344 -12.00 -2.87 16.50
CA TRP A 344 -12.46 -1.99 17.57
C TRP A 344 -13.78 -2.48 18.17
N THR A 345 -14.79 -2.79 17.35
CA THR A 345 -16.06 -3.33 17.85
C THR A 345 -15.84 -4.63 18.61
N SER A 346 -15.03 -5.55 18.05
CA SER A 346 -14.69 -6.84 18.66
C SER A 346 -14.06 -6.67 20.06
N ARG A 347 -13.10 -5.76 20.20
CA ARG A 347 -12.46 -5.44 21.50
C ARG A 347 -13.45 -4.81 22.49
N LEU A 348 -14.27 -3.86 22.01
CA LEU A 348 -15.24 -3.15 22.87
C LEU A 348 -16.21 -4.11 23.56
N VAL A 349 -16.62 -5.18 22.87
CA VAL A 349 -17.61 -6.13 23.40
C VAL A 349 -17.01 -7.49 23.77
N SER A 350 -15.68 -7.63 23.70
CA SER A 350 -14.96 -8.89 23.97
C SER A 350 -15.54 -10.10 23.23
N MET A 351 -15.91 -9.91 21.94
CA MET A 351 -16.51 -10.94 21.10
C MET A 351 -15.73 -11.05 19.78
N PRO A 352 -15.39 -12.27 19.30
CA PRO A 352 -14.72 -12.44 18.02
C PRO A 352 -15.52 -11.86 16.86
N GLN A 353 -14.82 -11.22 15.89
CA GLN A 353 -15.45 -10.62 14.71
C GLN A 353 -16.32 -11.62 13.95
N ALA A 354 -15.87 -12.86 13.74
CA ALA A 354 -16.62 -13.88 13.03
C ALA A 354 -18.00 -14.17 13.68
N GLU A 355 -18.10 -14.08 15.01
CA GLU A 355 -19.37 -14.26 15.72
C GLU A 355 -20.25 -13.01 15.59
N LEU A 356 -19.67 -11.81 15.62
CA LEU A 356 -20.39 -10.56 15.34
C LEU A 356 -20.94 -10.54 13.91
N ASP A 357 -20.13 -10.92 12.93
CA ASP A 357 -20.52 -11.02 11.52
C ASP A 357 -21.69 -12.02 11.33
N ARG A 358 -21.57 -13.21 11.96
CA ARG A 358 -22.61 -14.24 11.91
C ARG A 358 -23.95 -13.75 12.50
N ARG A 359 -23.91 -13.00 13.60
CA ARG A 359 -25.13 -12.43 14.21
C ARG A 359 -25.69 -11.30 13.35
N ALA A 360 -24.82 -10.41 12.89
CA ALA A 360 -25.21 -9.25 12.10
C ALA A 360 -25.82 -9.64 10.74
N SER A 361 -25.32 -10.70 10.10
CA SER A 361 -25.87 -11.21 8.83
C SER A 361 -27.32 -11.71 8.92
N GLY A 362 -27.80 -12.03 10.12
CA GLY A 362 -29.19 -12.42 10.37
C GLY A 362 -30.14 -11.25 10.67
N LEU A 363 -29.64 -10.02 10.77
CA LEU A 363 -30.49 -8.86 11.03
C LEU A 363 -31.26 -8.44 9.79
N ARG A 364 -32.51 -8.05 10.00
CA ARG A 364 -33.25 -7.29 8.98
C ARG A 364 -32.92 -5.81 9.11
N LEU A 365 -32.75 -5.16 7.98
CA LEU A 365 -32.54 -3.71 7.94
C LEU A 365 -33.85 -3.02 8.35
N ASP A 366 -33.84 -2.42 9.53
CA ASP A 366 -34.98 -1.67 10.08
C ASP A 366 -34.51 -0.39 10.80
N GLY A 367 -35.43 0.41 11.30
CA GLY A 367 -35.17 1.66 11.99
C GLY A 367 -34.47 1.52 13.35
N SER A 368 -34.27 0.30 13.85
CA SER A 368 -33.60 0.05 15.14
C SER A 368 -32.08 -0.01 15.05
N ILE A 369 -31.53 -0.12 13.82
CA ILE A 369 -30.09 -0.17 13.59
C ILE A 369 -29.56 1.27 13.51
N PRO A 370 -28.60 1.69 14.35
CA PRO A 370 -28.00 3.01 14.29
C PRO A 370 -27.24 3.24 12.97
N VAL A 371 -26.95 4.49 12.63
CA VAL A 371 -26.07 4.84 11.50
C VAL A 371 -24.77 5.38 12.06
N ALA A 372 -23.65 4.88 11.56
CA ALA A 372 -22.31 5.33 11.96
C ALA A 372 -21.58 6.00 10.79
N THR A 373 -20.50 6.75 11.11
CA THR A 373 -19.48 7.17 10.16
C THR A 373 -18.25 6.27 10.29
N ASP A 374 -17.49 6.14 9.21
CA ASP A 374 -16.29 5.28 9.12
C ASP A 374 -15.00 5.96 9.62
N TRP A 375 -15.08 7.14 10.24
CA TRP A 375 -13.93 8.00 10.56
C TRP A 375 -13.25 7.63 11.89
N PHE A 376 -13.05 6.32 12.14
CA PHE A 376 -12.41 5.82 13.38
C PHE A 376 -10.93 6.20 13.49
N ASN A 377 -10.30 6.57 12.38
CA ASN A 377 -8.92 7.06 12.34
C ASN A 377 -8.81 8.25 11.37
N GLY A 378 -9.66 9.26 11.57
CA GLY A 378 -9.80 10.36 10.63
C GLY A 378 -10.55 9.96 9.34
N ARG A 379 -10.78 10.93 8.48
CA ARG A 379 -11.38 10.76 7.15
C ARG A 379 -10.31 10.93 6.08
N ARG A 380 -10.12 9.92 5.22
CA ARG A 380 -9.09 9.97 4.16
C ARG A 380 -9.66 10.48 2.83
N SER A 381 -10.55 9.74 2.20
CA SER A 381 -11.13 10.07 0.89
C SER A 381 -12.65 10.10 0.94
N PRO A 382 -13.32 10.86 0.04
CA PRO A 382 -12.81 11.84 -0.92
C PRO A 382 -12.53 13.23 -0.34
N PHE A 383 -12.84 13.50 0.94
CA PHE A 383 -12.68 14.81 1.57
C PHE A 383 -11.81 14.63 2.82
N GLN A 384 -10.51 14.83 2.67
CA GLN A 384 -9.56 14.59 3.74
C GLN A 384 -9.78 15.50 4.95
N ASP A 385 -9.94 14.89 6.12
CA ASP A 385 -9.99 15.54 7.42
C ASP A 385 -9.43 14.57 8.48
N ALA A 386 -8.16 14.74 8.80
CA ALA A 386 -7.49 13.90 9.79
C ALA A 386 -8.04 14.08 11.21
N SER A 387 -8.71 15.21 11.50
CA SER A 387 -9.33 15.52 12.79
C SER A 387 -10.73 14.93 12.95
N ALA A 388 -11.35 14.44 11.87
CA ALA A 388 -12.67 13.84 11.92
C ALA A 388 -12.69 12.60 12.83
N THR A 389 -13.74 12.46 13.63
CA THR A 389 -13.96 11.32 14.51
C THR A 389 -15.23 10.58 14.15
N ALA A 390 -15.23 9.26 14.42
CA ALA A 390 -16.41 8.44 14.18
C ALA A 390 -17.58 8.90 15.08
N THR A 391 -18.77 8.93 14.48
CA THR A 391 -20.01 9.30 15.14
C THR A 391 -21.04 8.20 14.94
N ILE A 392 -21.81 7.89 15.96
CA ILE A 392 -22.92 6.91 15.90
C ILE A 392 -24.22 7.62 16.27
N LYS A 393 -25.20 7.59 15.38
CA LYS A 393 -26.50 8.25 15.55
C LYS A 393 -27.64 7.23 15.62
N GLY A 394 -28.61 7.46 16.52
CA GLY A 394 -29.78 6.62 16.62
C GLY A 394 -29.65 5.48 17.66
N LEU A 395 -28.74 5.62 18.63
CA LEU A 395 -28.68 4.69 19.76
C LEU A 395 -29.95 4.77 20.61
N SER A 396 -30.42 3.62 21.06
CA SER A 396 -31.54 3.46 21.98
C SER A 396 -31.23 2.37 23.01
N LEU A 397 -32.05 2.22 24.04
CA LEU A 397 -31.92 1.13 25.00
C LEU A 397 -32.03 -0.28 24.38
N GLY A 398 -32.64 -0.38 23.19
CA GLY A 398 -32.74 -1.62 22.43
C GLY A 398 -31.54 -1.88 21.50
N THR A 399 -30.57 -0.98 21.42
CA THR A 399 -29.38 -1.17 20.58
C THR A 399 -28.42 -2.15 21.26
N ASP A 400 -28.32 -3.34 20.70
CA ASP A 400 -27.38 -4.36 21.14
C ASP A 400 -26.05 -4.32 20.35
N VAL A 401 -25.09 -5.15 20.74
CA VAL A 401 -23.76 -5.22 20.12
C VAL A 401 -23.80 -5.65 18.66
N THR A 402 -24.80 -6.45 18.30
CA THR A 402 -24.98 -6.94 16.90
C THR A 402 -25.39 -5.80 15.98
N ARG A 403 -26.33 -4.94 16.43
CA ARG A 403 -26.76 -3.74 15.70
C ARG A 403 -25.64 -2.70 15.61
N LEU A 404 -24.85 -2.57 16.66
CA LEU A 404 -23.68 -1.70 16.67
C LEU A 404 -22.65 -2.16 15.61
N HIS A 405 -22.32 -3.45 15.60
CA HIS A 405 -21.38 -4.01 14.63
C HIS A 405 -21.89 -3.86 13.20
N TYR A 406 -23.19 -4.14 12.97
CA TYR A 406 -23.82 -3.91 11.66
C TYR A 406 -23.62 -2.47 11.18
N ALA A 407 -23.88 -1.49 12.05
CA ALA A 407 -23.73 -0.07 11.72
C ALA A 407 -22.27 0.31 11.38
N VAL A 408 -21.29 -0.28 12.05
CA VAL A 408 -19.87 -0.04 11.77
C VAL A 408 -19.45 -0.65 10.42
N VAL A 409 -19.90 -1.86 10.11
CA VAL A 409 -19.63 -2.49 8.80
C VAL A 409 -20.32 -1.70 7.68
N GLU A 410 -21.57 -1.31 7.87
CA GLU A 410 -22.30 -0.48 6.91
C GLU A 410 -21.63 0.89 6.70
N ALA A 411 -21.09 1.51 7.76
CA ALA A 411 -20.39 2.79 7.67
C ALA A 411 -19.16 2.71 6.75
N THR A 412 -18.37 1.66 6.85
CA THR A 412 -17.22 1.47 5.95
C THR A 412 -17.65 1.24 4.50
N ALA A 413 -18.77 0.53 4.29
CA ALA A 413 -19.36 0.37 2.97
C ALA A 413 -19.87 1.72 2.40
N PHE A 414 -20.45 2.60 3.25
CA PHE A 414 -20.82 3.97 2.86
C PHE A 414 -19.60 4.81 2.48
N GLY A 415 -18.49 4.68 3.20
CA GLY A 415 -17.23 5.34 2.86
C GLY A 415 -16.75 4.90 1.46
N ILE A 416 -16.75 3.60 1.18
CA ILE A 416 -16.40 3.06 -0.15
C ILE A 416 -17.39 3.54 -1.22
N ARG A 417 -18.70 3.56 -0.95
CA ARG A 417 -19.70 4.12 -1.86
C ARG A 417 -19.43 5.58 -2.18
N ALA A 418 -19.08 6.38 -1.18
CA ALA A 418 -18.74 7.80 -1.38
C ALA A 418 -17.55 7.98 -2.32
N ILE A 419 -16.53 7.11 -2.21
CA ILE A 419 -15.37 7.08 -3.10
C ILE A 419 -15.79 6.70 -4.52
N VAL A 420 -16.53 5.59 -4.70
CA VAL A 420 -16.97 5.12 -6.02
C VAL A 420 -17.83 6.19 -6.71
N GLU A 421 -18.80 6.76 -6.02
CA GLU A 421 -19.63 7.85 -6.57
C GLU A 421 -18.83 9.11 -6.92
N HIS A 422 -17.78 9.42 -6.13
CA HIS A 422 -16.89 10.54 -6.41
C HIS A 422 -16.08 10.31 -7.68
N LEU A 423 -15.51 9.13 -7.85
CA LEU A 423 -14.77 8.74 -9.05
C LEU A 423 -15.68 8.72 -10.29
N GLU A 424 -16.87 8.15 -10.19
CA GLU A 424 -17.84 8.11 -11.31
C GLU A 424 -18.29 9.50 -11.76
N ARG A 425 -18.48 10.44 -10.81
CA ARG A 425 -18.78 11.85 -11.13
C ARG A 425 -17.63 12.55 -11.85
N ASN A 426 -16.39 12.10 -11.61
CA ASN A 426 -15.21 12.56 -12.33
C ASN A 426 -14.93 11.76 -13.62
N GLY A 427 -15.89 10.90 -14.06
CA GLY A 427 -15.76 10.10 -15.28
C GLY A 427 -14.82 8.91 -15.18
N ILE A 428 -14.43 8.51 -13.94
CA ILE A 428 -13.58 7.35 -13.66
C ILE A 428 -14.49 6.18 -13.30
N ARG A 429 -14.48 5.15 -14.13
CA ARG A 429 -15.35 3.97 -13.98
C ARG A 429 -14.57 2.69 -14.16
N ALA A 430 -15.06 1.63 -13.55
CA ALA A 430 -14.61 0.26 -13.77
C ALA A 430 -15.83 -0.65 -13.99
N ASP A 431 -15.66 -1.63 -14.87
CA ASP A 431 -16.68 -2.66 -15.15
C ASP A 431 -16.56 -3.82 -14.17
N ARG A 432 -15.33 -4.09 -13.70
CA ARG A 432 -15.00 -5.14 -12.75
C ARG A 432 -14.41 -4.53 -11.46
N HIS A 433 -14.79 -5.10 -10.32
CA HIS A 433 -14.29 -4.71 -9.00
C HIS A 433 -13.74 -5.95 -8.32
N VAL A 434 -12.40 -6.03 -8.21
CA VAL A 434 -11.70 -7.17 -7.62
C VAL A 434 -11.25 -6.81 -6.22
N ALA A 435 -11.64 -7.62 -5.24
CA ALA A 435 -11.29 -7.42 -3.84
C ALA A 435 -10.22 -8.41 -3.39
N ILE A 436 -9.19 -7.89 -2.69
CA ILE A 436 -8.10 -8.64 -2.08
C ILE A 436 -7.93 -8.25 -0.61
N GLY A 437 -7.18 -9.04 0.13
CA GLY A 437 -6.90 -8.82 1.54
C GLY A 437 -7.63 -9.80 2.45
N GLY A 438 -7.20 -9.86 3.72
CA GLY A 438 -7.65 -10.90 4.64
C GLY A 438 -9.15 -10.89 4.95
N ILE A 439 -9.78 -9.72 4.95
CA ILE A 439 -11.22 -9.57 5.26
C ILE A 439 -12.08 -10.18 4.17
N THR A 440 -11.67 -10.05 2.90
CA THR A 440 -12.49 -10.50 1.75
C THR A 440 -12.79 -11.99 1.77
N ARG A 441 -11.88 -12.78 2.34
CA ARG A 441 -12.02 -14.24 2.46
C ARG A 441 -12.60 -14.68 3.82
N LYS A 442 -12.48 -13.83 4.85
CA LYS A 442 -12.89 -14.16 6.23
C LYS A 442 -14.32 -13.76 6.54
N SER A 443 -14.86 -12.72 5.86
CA SER A 443 -16.18 -12.16 6.16
C SER A 443 -17.06 -12.02 4.92
N PRO A 444 -17.85 -13.05 4.58
CA PRO A 444 -18.90 -12.93 3.57
C PRO A 444 -19.91 -11.81 3.87
N PHE A 445 -20.16 -11.54 5.16
CA PHE A 445 -21.06 -10.46 5.57
C PHE A 445 -20.56 -9.08 5.12
N VAL A 446 -19.28 -8.78 5.35
CA VAL A 446 -18.65 -7.52 4.90
C VAL A 446 -18.70 -7.41 3.37
N MET A 447 -18.39 -8.48 2.65
CA MET A 447 -18.38 -8.45 1.18
C MET A 447 -19.77 -8.28 0.59
N GLN A 448 -20.80 -8.92 1.18
CA GLN A 448 -22.18 -8.72 0.74
C GLN A 448 -22.65 -7.29 1.04
N MET A 449 -22.33 -6.75 2.23
CA MET A 449 -22.63 -5.36 2.59
C MET A 449 -22.02 -4.37 1.59
N LEU A 450 -20.77 -4.60 1.17
CA LEU A 450 -20.13 -3.77 0.15
C LEU A 450 -20.89 -3.82 -1.18
N ALA A 451 -21.30 -5.01 -1.63
CA ALA A 451 -22.06 -5.16 -2.86
C ALA A 451 -23.42 -4.45 -2.77
N ASP A 452 -24.16 -4.65 -1.69
CA ASP A 452 -25.50 -4.07 -1.49
C ASP A 452 -25.45 -2.54 -1.41
N VAL A 453 -24.52 -1.99 -0.63
CA VAL A 453 -24.40 -0.54 -0.40
C VAL A 453 -23.87 0.19 -1.63
N THR A 454 -22.90 -0.37 -2.35
CA THR A 454 -22.31 0.28 -3.52
C THR A 454 -23.08 0.06 -4.81
N GLY A 455 -23.95 -0.96 -4.85
CA GLY A 455 -24.62 -1.41 -6.07
C GLY A 455 -23.66 -2.05 -7.08
N LYS A 456 -22.46 -2.49 -6.65
CA LYS A 456 -21.43 -3.07 -7.51
C LYS A 456 -21.25 -4.56 -7.23
N THR A 457 -20.92 -5.32 -8.28
CA THR A 457 -20.49 -6.71 -8.12
C THR A 457 -19.02 -6.74 -7.72
N PHE A 458 -18.70 -7.47 -6.64
CA PHE A 458 -17.34 -7.71 -6.20
C PHE A 458 -16.92 -9.15 -6.44
N GLU A 459 -15.77 -9.31 -7.06
CA GLU A 459 -15.07 -10.59 -7.21
C GLU A 459 -13.94 -10.66 -6.17
N VAL A 460 -13.84 -11.80 -5.48
CA VAL A 460 -12.75 -12.01 -4.50
C VAL A 460 -11.65 -12.83 -5.15
N CYS A 461 -10.44 -12.29 -5.16
CA CYS A 461 -9.26 -13.00 -5.65
C CYS A 461 -8.96 -14.24 -4.79
N SER A 462 -8.65 -15.36 -5.43
CA SER A 462 -8.42 -16.63 -4.74
C SER A 462 -7.12 -16.66 -3.93
N THR A 463 -6.10 -15.88 -4.34
CA THR A 463 -4.84 -15.81 -3.60
C THR A 463 -4.91 -14.83 -2.42
N GLY A 464 -4.22 -15.19 -1.33
CA GLY A 464 -3.93 -14.27 -0.22
C GLY A 464 -2.67 -13.44 -0.43
N ASP A 465 -1.91 -13.76 -1.46
CA ASP A 465 -0.57 -13.26 -1.72
C ASP A 465 -0.53 -12.32 -2.93
N ALA A 466 -1.60 -11.55 -3.11
CA ALA A 466 -1.77 -10.69 -4.29
C ALA A 466 -0.64 -9.64 -4.45
N CYS A 467 -0.08 -9.10 -3.33
CA CYS A 467 1.06 -8.18 -3.38
C CYS A 467 2.30 -8.91 -3.94
N ALA A 468 2.67 -10.01 -3.33
CA ALA A 468 3.79 -10.84 -3.82
C ALA A 468 3.56 -11.33 -5.26
N LEU A 469 2.30 -11.66 -5.66
CA LEU A 469 1.97 -12.04 -7.04
C LEU A 469 2.19 -10.88 -8.01
N GLY A 470 1.80 -9.65 -7.65
CA GLY A 470 2.08 -8.46 -8.45
C GLY A 470 3.58 -8.19 -8.56
N ALA A 471 4.35 -8.37 -7.47
CA ALA A 471 5.81 -8.30 -7.53
C ALA A 471 6.40 -9.38 -8.46
N ALA A 472 5.85 -10.61 -8.44
CA ALA A 472 6.24 -11.68 -9.37
C ALA A 472 5.92 -11.33 -10.84
N MET A 473 4.78 -10.67 -11.12
CA MET A 473 4.43 -10.18 -12.45
C MET A 473 5.43 -9.12 -12.92
N HIS A 474 5.82 -8.17 -12.05
CA HIS A 474 6.88 -7.20 -12.36
C HIS A 474 8.22 -7.90 -12.65
N ALA A 475 8.56 -8.95 -11.88
CA ALA A 475 9.76 -9.75 -12.13
C ALA A 475 9.72 -10.45 -13.48
N ALA A 476 8.58 -11.00 -13.87
CA ALA A 476 8.40 -11.67 -15.17
C ALA A 476 8.63 -10.70 -16.35
N VAL A 477 8.13 -9.47 -16.23
CA VAL A 477 8.40 -8.42 -17.23
C VAL A 477 9.87 -7.99 -17.20
N ALA A 478 10.47 -7.77 -16.02
CA ALA A 478 11.87 -7.40 -15.86
C ALA A 478 12.84 -8.49 -16.42
N ALA A 479 12.44 -9.75 -16.35
CA ALA A 479 13.16 -10.90 -16.91
C ALA A 479 12.92 -11.08 -18.44
N GLY A 480 12.03 -10.30 -19.04
CA GLY A 480 11.70 -10.37 -20.47
C GLY A 480 10.83 -11.58 -20.87
N ILE A 481 10.07 -12.14 -19.91
CA ILE A 481 9.08 -13.18 -20.21
C ILE A 481 7.89 -12.55 -20.93
N TYR A 482 7.44 -11.41 -20.43
CA TYR A 482 6.33 -10.63 -20.97
C TYR A 482 6.81 -9.24 -21.41
N GLY A 483 6.15 -8.69 -22.44
CA GLY A 483 6.44 -7.36 -22.96
C GLY A 483 5.83 -6.23 -22.12
N SER A 484 4.82 -6.53 -21.29
CA SER A 484 4.09 -5.55 -20.47
C SER A 484 3.51 -6.18 -19.22
N VAL A 485 3.15 -5.33 -18.23
CA VAL A 485 2.40 -5.77 -17.03
C VAL A 485 1.02 -6.30 -17.41
N ALA A 486 0.36 -5.69 -18.39
CA ALA A 486 -0.95 -6.16 -18.86
C ALA A 486 -0.88 -7.59 -19.41
N GLU A 487 0.15 -7.91 -20.20
CA GLU A 487 0.37 -9.28 -20.72
C GLU A 487 0.66 -10.27 -19.58
N ALA A 488 1.46 -9.88 -18.58
CA ALA A 488 1.69 -10.70 -17.39
C ALA A 488 0.39 -10.94 -16.60
N GLN A 489 -0.47 -9.93 -16.46
CA GLN A 489 -1.79 -10.08 -15.81
C GLN A 489 -2.69 -11.09 -16.53
N GLU A 490 -2.74 -11.08 -17.87
CA GLU A 490 -3.55 -12.02 -18.66
C GLU A 490 -3.19 -13.49 -18.37
N ARG A 491 -1.94 -13.76 -18.02
CA ARG A 491 -1.43 -15.11 -17.78
C ARG A 491 -1.35 -15.49 -16.31
N MET A 492 -0.97 -14.55 -15.46
CA MET A 492 -0.58 -14.84 -14.08
C MET A 492 -1.63 -14.44 -13.04
N CYS A 493 -2.69 -13.71 -13.39
CA CYS A 493 -3.72 -13.35 -12.42
C CYS A 493 -4.42 -14.57 -11.85
N ALA A 494 -4.54 -14.61 -10.52
CA ALA A 494 -5.30 -15.66 -9.85
C ALA A 494 -6.81 -15.54 -10.16
N PRO A 495 -7.54 -16.64 -10.32
CA PRO A 495 -8.97 -16.63 -10.57
C PRO A 495 -9.75 -16.06 -9.36
N SER A 496 -11.01 -15.71 -9.58
CA SER A 496 -11.91 -15.34 -8.49
C SER A 496 -12.42 -16.59 -7.76
N CYS A 497 -12.41 -16.59 -6.42
CA CYS A 497 -12.94 -17.70 -5.61
C CYS A 497 -14.36 -17.46 -5.11
N ALA A 498 -14.86 -16.22 -5.13
CA ALA A 498 -16.20 -15.84 -4.75
C ALA A 498 -16.66 -14.59 -5.51
N THR A 499 -17.98 -14.46 -5.69
CA THR A 499 -18.59 -13.27 -6.30
C THR A 499 -19.78 -12.83 -5.46
N TYR A 500 -19.81 -11.57 -5.08
CA TYR A 500 -20.89 -10.92 -4.34
C TYR A 500 -21.62 -9.94 -5.25
N ARG A 501 -22.92 -10.15 -5.42
CA ARG A 501 -23.79 -9.29 -6.23
C ARG A 501 -24.73 -8.51 -5.34
N PRO A 502 -25.10 -7.27 -5.71
CA PRO A 502 -26.10 -6.50 -4.98
C PRO A 502 -27.42 -7.27 -4.86
N GLN A 503 -28.02 -7.27 -3.65
CA GLN A 503 -29.32 -7.84 -3.38
C GLN A 503 -30.37 -6.71 -3.33
N PRO A 504 -31.53 -6.87 -3.99
CA PRO A 504 -32.46 -5.75 -4.19
C PRO A 504 -33.28 -5.35 -2.94
N ASP A 505 -33.22 -6.13 -1.86
CA ASP A 505 -34.19 -6.02 -0.74
C ASP A 505 -33.73 -5.10 0.40
N HIS A 506 -32.60 -4.35 0.23
CA HIS A 506 -32.06 -3.51 1.29
C HIS A 506 -32.06 -2.03 0.91
N ASP A 507 -32.86 -1.20 1.62
CA ASP A 507 -32.87 0.26 1.46
C ASP A 507 -31.69 0.93 2.19
N HIS A 508 -30.48 0.72 1.67
CA HIS A 508 -29.30 1.44 2.15
C HIS A 508 -29.26 2.91 1.72
N ASP A 509 -30.05 3.32 0.74
CA ASP A 509 -30.02 4.69 0.21
C ASP A 509 -30.51 5.74 1.21
N THR A 510 -31.58 5.43 1.95
CA THR A 510 -32.07 6.31 3.01
C THR A 510 -31.05 6.46 4.12
N ARG A 511 -30.38 5.39 4.52
CA ARG A 511 -29.35 5.37 5.55
C ARG A 511 -28.07 6.06 5.08
N TYR A 512 -27.68 5.89 3.81
CA TYR A 512 -26.58 6.62 3.20
C TYR A 512 -26.79 8.14 3.18
N LYS A 513 -28.03 8.61 2.96
CA LYS A 513 -28.35 10.04 3.09
C LYS A 513 -28.12 10.55 4.52
N ILE A 514 -28.44 9.75 5.55
CA ILE A 514 -28.15 10.10 6.94
C ILE A 514 -26.64 10.18 7.16
N TYR A 515 -25.88 9.15 6.74
CA TYR A 515 -24.42 9.14 6.80
C TYR A 515 -23.80 10.39 6.17
N ARG A 516 -24.19 10.75 4.96
CA ARG A 516 -23.69 11.94 4.26
C ARG A 516 -23.98 13.24 4.99
N ASN A 517 -25.10 13.34 5.69
CA ASN A 517 -25.46 14.53 6.46
C ASN A 517 -24.72 14.62 7.79
N MET A 518 -24.24 13.51 8.37
CA MET A 518 -23.41 13.51 9.58
C MET A 518 -22.04 14.18 9.33
N GLY A 519 -21.57 14.24 8.09
CA GLY A 519 -20.33 14.92 7.71
C GLY A 519 -20.46 16.39 7.37
N LYS A 520 -21.65 16.97 7.52
CA LYS A 520 -21.90 18.38 7.25
C LYS A 520 -22.17 19.22 8.51
N ALA A 521 -22.18 18.56 9.68
CA ALA A 521 -22.49 19.20 10.97
C ALA A 521 -21.22 19.68 11.67
#